data_390cbcbb434f56d1c1500cc5c1f33ded
#
_entry.id   390cbcbb434f56d1c1500cc5c1f33ded
#
_cell.length_a   1.000
_cell.length_b   1.000
_cell.length_c   1.000
_cell.angle_alpha   90.00
_cell.angle_beta   90.00
_cell.angle_gamma   90.00
#
_symmetry.space_group_name_H-M   'P 1'
#
loop_
_entity.id
_entity.type
_entity.pdbx_description
1 polymer ?
#
loop_
_entity_poly.entity_id
_entity_poly.type
_entity_poly.pdbx_seq_one_letter_code
_entity_poly.pdbx_strand_id
1 'polypeptide(L)'
;MMSIMGSIGVSWVMNLEEYEAYYELNRERRRLFKKLTRRLLHLYRNFASHLLKTLHELGVSTIYLGYPFNIAQDKGNKFTVNLWSYRELMNTIELKAQEYGIRVFEVIEYNTSRICAYHGVEVVRGPRGVVNCPKGHKLHSDLNGALNILKKATGIVVSRVRKPLSFIVDHNRVAPINGA
;
A
#
# COMPACT_ATOMS: atom_id res chain seq x y z
N MET A 1 -33.45 31.78 2.17
CA MET A 1 -33.18 30.78 3.24
C MET A 1 -33.33 29.40 2.65
N MET A 2 -32.27 28.65 2.70
CA MET A 2 -32.23 27.26 2.21
C MET A 2 -32.16 26.31 3.40
N SER A 3 -33.08 25.38 3.54
CA SER A 3 -33.10 24.40 4.62
C SER A 3 -32.46 23.11 4.13
N ILE A 4 -31.44 22.63 4.85
CA ILE A 4 -30.77 21.35 4.59
C ILE A 4 -31.14 20.42 5.75
N MET A 5 -31.86 19.32 5.47
CA MET A 5 -32.14 18.29 6.45
C MET A 5 -30.92 17.37 6.61
N GLY A 6 -30.36 17.31 7.80
CA GLY A 6 -29.34 16.33 8.17
C GLY A 6 -29.97 15.05 8.71
N SER A 7 -29.21 13.97 8.70
CA SER A 7 -29.61 12.61 9.11
C SER A 7 -30.07 12.44 10.58
N ILE A 8 -30.15 13.53 11.35
CA ILE A 8 -30.53 13.54 12.79
C ILE A 8 -31.81 14.36 13.03
N GLY A 9 -32.58 14.70 11.98
CA GLY A 9 -33.81 15.46 12.13
C GLY A 9 -33.64 16.92 12.58
N VAL A 10 -32.42 17.44 12.61
CA VAL A 10 -32.12 18.85 12.89
C VAL A 10 -32.09 19.61 11.58
N SER A 11 -33.01 20.55 11.41
CA SER A 11 -32.98 21.46 10.28
C SER A 11 -31.97 22.58 10.54
N TRP A 12 -30.95 22.68 9.69
CA TRP A 12 -30.01 23.79 9.69
C TRP A 12 -30.48 24.86 8.71
N VAL A 13 -30.68 26.09 9.18
CA VAL A 13 -30.94 27.24 8.31
C VAL A 13 -29.60 27.98 8.17
N MET A 14 -29.02 27.92 6.99
CA MET A 14 -27.81 28.69 6.64
C MET A 14 -28.23 29.99 5.98
N ASN A 15 -27.56 31.10 6.30
CA ASN A 15 -27.70 32.34 5.54
C ASN A 15 -26.96 32.23 4.20
N LEU A 16 -27.16 33.21 3.31
CA LEU A 16 -26.60 33.16 1.95
C LEU A 16 -25.06 33.17 1.97
N GLU A 17 -24.46 33.98 2.84
CA GLU A 17 -22.99 34.08 2.96
C GLU A 17 -22.37 32.77 3.46
N GLU A 18 -22.97 32.11 4.45
CA GLU A 18 -22.54 30.81 4.96
C GLU A 18 -22.66 29.73 3.86
N TYR A 19 -23.70 29.79 3.05
CA TYR A 19 -23.89 28.85 1.93
C TYR A 19 -22.82 29.05 0.86
N GLU A 20 -22.52 30.29 0.47
CA GLU A 20 -21.46 30.61 -0.49
C GLU A 20 -20.08 30.15 0.01
N ALA A 21 -19.75 30.48 1.27
CA ALA A 21 -18.52 30.04 1.91
C ALA A 21 -18.39 28.48 1.94
N TYR A 22 -19.48 27.78 2.30
CA TYR A 22 -19.51 26.31 2.26
C TYR A 22 -19.28 25.77 0.85
N TYR A 23 -19.89 26.39 -0.17
CA TYR A 23 -19.75 25.97 -1.56
C TYR A 23 -18.32 26.15 -2.07
N GLU A 24 -17.68 27.29 -1.78
CA GLU A 24 -16.29 27.58 -2.14
C GLU A 24 -15.31 26.60 -1.45
N LEU A 25 -15.48 26.34 -0.15
CA LEU A 25 -14.67 25.36 0.58
C LEU A 25 -14.79 23.95 -0.01
N ASN A 26 -15.98 23.53 -0.38
CA ASN A 26 -16.18 22.22 -1.02
C ASN A 26 -15.57 22.16 -2.43
N ARG A 27 -15.61 23.25 -3.19
CA ARG A 27 -14.95 23.36 -4.50
C ARG A 27 -13.45 23.22 -4.36
N GLU A 28 -12.82 23.95 -3.43
CA GLU A 28 -11.40 23.84 -3.14
C GLU A 28 -11.00 22.45 -2.63
N ARG A 29 -11.77 21.85 -1.73
CA ARG A 29 -11.56 20.48 -1.26
C ARG A 29 -11.55 19.50 -2.43
N ARG A 30 -12.49 19.57 -3.35
CA ARG A 30 -12.54 18.70 -4.54
C ARG A 30 -11.32 18.93 -5.45
N ARG A 31 -10.89 20.18 -5.63
CA ARG A 31 -9.71 20.54 -6.42
C ARG A 31 -8.45 19.92 -5.82
N LEU A 32 -8.25 20.09 -4.51
CA LEU A 32 -7.11 19.53 -3.79
C LEU A 32 -7.11 18.00 -3.83
N PHE A 33 -8.25 17.38 -3.62
CA PHE A 33 -8.39 15.93 -3.70
C PHE A 33 -8.01 15.39 -5.09
N LYS A 34 -8.51 16.00 -6.17
CA LYS A 34 -8.11 15.64 -7.54
C LYS A 34 -6.61 15.80 -7.77
N LYS A 35 -6.00 16.88 -7.26
CA LYS A 35 -4.56 17.12 -7.38
C LYS A 35 -3.74 16.04 -6.65
N LEU A 36 -4.15 15.70 -5.42
CA LEU A 36 -3.49 14.64 -4.64
C LEU A 36 -3.62 13.28 -5.32
N THR A 37 -4.81 12.91 -5.79
CA THR A 37 -5.03 11.65 -6.52
C THR A 37 -4.16 11.56 -7.77
N ARG A 38 -4.04 12.61 -8.57
CA ARG A 38 -3.15 12.62 -9.74
C ARG A 38 -1.69 12.42 -9.35
N ARG A 39 -1.21 13.09 -8.30
CA ARG A 39 0.17 12.91 -7.81
C ARG A 39 0.43 11.49 -7.34
N LEU A 40 -0.54 10.90 -6.66
CA LEU A 40 -0.45 9.52 -6.20
C LEU A 40 -0.39 8.52 -7.36
N LEU A 41 -1.22 8.72 -8.39
CA LEU A 41 -1.17 7.90 -9.61
C LEU A 41 0.19 8.00 -10.33
N HIS A 42 0.79 9.20 -10.39
CA HIS A 42 2.14 9.36 -10.91
C HIS A 42 3.17 8.60 -10.07
N LEU A 43 3.08 8.70 -8.75
CA LEU A 43 3.93 7.94 -7.82
C LEU A 43 3.83 6.42 -8.08
N TYR A 44 2.60 5.89 -8.23
CA TYR A 44 2.37 4.47 -8.50
C TYR A 44 2.99 4.04 -9.84
N ARG A 45 2.84 4.84 -10.88
CA ARG A 45 3.43 4.57 -12.20
C ARG A 45 4.96 4.57 -12.15
N ASN A 46 5.57 5.54 -11.50
CA ASN A 46 7.02 5.62 -11.34
C ASN A 46 7.54 4.41 -10.53
N PHE A 47 6.87 4.09 -9.43
CA PHE A 47 7.19 2.93 -8.62
C PHE A 47 7.08 1.63 -9.43
N ALA A 48 5.94 1.37 -10.08
CA ALA A 48 5.73 0.17 -10.87
C ALA A 48 6.76 0.05 -12.01
N SER A 49 7.03 1.14 -12.74
CA SER A 49 8.01 1.14 -13.82
C SER A 49 9.40 0.77 -13.33
N HIS A 50 9.85 1.36 -12.22
CA HIS A 50 11.17 1.04 -11.66
C HIS A 50 11.22 -0.39 -11.11
N LEU A 51 10.20 -0.79 -10.35
CA LEU A 51 10.10 -2.14 -9.78
C LEU A 51 10.19 -3.20 -10.87
N LEU A 52 9.33 -3.11 -11.88
CA LEU A 52 9.23 -4.14 -12.92
C LEU A 52 10.47 -4.18 -13.81
N LYS A 53 11.06 -3.03 -14.12
CA LYS A 53 12.35 -2.97 -14.82
C LYS A 53 13.43 -3.69 -14.02
N THR A 54 13.58 -3.37 -12.73
CA THR A 54 14.58 -4.00 -11.85
C THR A 54 14.36 -5.50 -11.73
N LEU A 55 13.11 -5.94 -11.56
CA LEU A 55 12.77 -7.37 -11.46
C LEU A 55 13.04 -8.11 -12.77
N HIS A 56 12.75 -7.50 -13.91
CA HIS A 56 13.05 -8.05 -15.22
C HIS A 56 14.58 -8.22 -15.43
N GLU A 57 15.37 -7.20 -15.08
CA GLU A 57 16.84 -7.25 -15.12
C GLU A 57 17.42 -8.36 -14.21
N LEU A 58 16.73 -8.68 -13.10
CA LEU A 58 17.07 -9.79 -12.21
C LEU A 58 16.56 -11.16 -12.69
N GLY A 59 15.90 -11.24 -13.85
CA GLY A 59 15.36 -12.47 -14.41
C GLY A 59 14.10 -13.00 -13.71
N VAL A 60 13.36 -12.15 -13.01
CA VAL A 60 12.12 -12.53 -12.32
C VAL A 60 11.01 -12.70 -13.36
N SER A 61 10.34 -13.84 -13.35
CA SER A 61 9.22 -14.16 -14.26
C SER A 61 7.86 -14.16 -13.55
N THR A 62 7.83 -14.12 -12.23
CA THR A 62 6.59 -14.22 -11.45
C THR A 62 6.69 -13.40 -10.16
N ILE A 63 5.62 -12.67 -9.85
CA ILE A 63 5.47 -11.87 -8.62
C ILE A 63 4.22 -12.32 -7.88
N TYR A 64 4.32 -12.43 -6.56
CA TYR A 64 3.19 -12.66 -5.67
C TYR A 64 2.95 -11.40 -4.84
N LEU A 65 1.79 -10.77 -5.03
CA LEU A 65 1.40 -9.56 -4.30
C LEU A 65 0.45 -9.93 -3.17
N GLY A 66 0.80 -9.54 -1.95
CA GLY A 66 -0.10 -9.64 -0.83
C GLY A 66 -1.25 -8.65 -0.94
N TYR A 67 -2.48 -9.13 -0.86
CA TYR A 67 -3.67 -8.28 -0.79
C TYR A 67 -4.21 -8.24 0.64
N PRO A 68 -4.21 -7.06 1.26
CA PRO A 68 -4.73 -6.89 2.61
C PRO A 68 -6.26 -6.95 2.61
N PHE A 69 -6.81 -8.12 2.90
CA PHE A 69 -8.25 -8.32 3.01
C PHE A 69 -8.77 -7.59 4.26
N ASN A 70 -9.82 -6.78 4.13
CA ASN A 70 -10.50 -6.04 5.22
C ASN A 70 -9.74 -4.90 5.92
N ILE A 71 -8.63 -4.39 5.41
CA ILE A 71 -7.97 -3.20 6.01
C ILE A 71 -8.91 -1.98 6.07
N ALA A 72 -9.82 -1.85 5.09
CA ALA A 72 -10.75 -0.73 5.03
C ALA A 72 -11.81 -0.74 6.15
N GLN A 73 -12.07 -1.89 6.76
CA GLN A 73 -13.16 -2.03 7.75
C GLN A 73 -12.71 -1.71 9.18
N ASP A 74 -11.46 -1.97 9.54
CA ASP A 74 -11.06 -1.96 10.96
C ASP A 74 -10.21 -0.77 11.42
N LYS A 75 -9.45 -0.08 10.56
CA LYS A 75 -8.44 0.90 11.01
C LYS A 75 -8.24 2.13 10.12
N GLY A 76 -9.03 2.33 9.10
CA GLY A 76 -8.83 3.42 8.14
C GLY A 76 -9.69 4.65 8.43
N ASN A 77 -9.06 5.80 8.64
CA ASN A 77 -9.73 7.07 8.42
C ASN A 77 -10.25 7.07 6.97
N LYS A 78 -11.54 7.45 6.76
CA LYS A 78 -12.17 7.55 5.41
C LYS A 78 -11.30 8.28 4.38
N PHE A 79 -10.51 9.27 4.82
CA PHE A 79 -9.57 10.00 3.98
C PHE A 79 -8.42 9.12 3.50
N THR A 80 -7.78 8.36 4.40
CA THR A 80 -6.64 7.49 4.07
C THR A 80 -7.07 6.34 3.16
N VAL A 81 -8.22 5.75 3.43
CA VAL A 81 -8.77 4.64 2.62
C VAL A 81 -9.14 5.10 1.21
N ASN A 82 -9.71 6.29 1.07
CA ASN A 82 -10.10 6.84 -0.23
C ASN A 82 -8.92 7.40 -1.04
N LEU A 83 -7.87 7.85 -0.36
CA LEU A 83 -6.68 8.40 -1.03
C LEU A 83 -5.69 7.29 -1.39
N TRP A 84 -5.39 6.39 -0.44
CA TRP A 84 -4.45 5.29 -0.65
C TRP A 84 -5.18 4.07 -1.17
N SER A 85 -5.29 3.96 -2.48
CA SER A 85 -5.93 2.81 -3.12
C SER A 85 -4.92 1.70 -3.39
N TYR A 86 -4.91 0.67 -2.53
CA TYR A 86 -4.13 -0.55 -2.77
C TYR A 86 -4.49 -1.20 -4.10
N ARG A 87 -5.79 -1.24 -4.44
CA ARG A 87 -6.25 -1.81 -5.70
C ARG A 87 -5.66 -1.09 -6.92
N GLU A 88 -5.61 0.25 -6.88
CA GLU A 88 -5.03 1.03 -7.97
C GLU A 88 -3.52 0.80 -8.12
N LEU A 89 -2.81 0.67 -6.98
CA LEU A 89 -1.38 0.32 -7.01
C LEU A 89 -1.18 -1.08 -7.61
N MET A 90 -1.97 -2.07 -7.19
CA MET A 90 -1.88 -3.44 -7.71
C MET A 90 -2.18 -3.50 -9.20
N ASN A 91 -3.25 -2.85 -9.66
CA ASN A 91 -3.60 -2.74 -11.08
C ASN A 91 -2.46 -2.08 -11.87
N THR A 92 -1.83 -1.04 -11.32
CA THR A 92 -0.70 -0.36 -11.98
C THR A 92 0.52 -1.29 -12.12
N ILE A 93 0.81 -2.09 -11.09
CA ILE A 93 1.87 -3.10 -11.13
C ILE A 93 1.54 -4.18 -12.16
N GLU A 94 0.32 -4.70 -12.16
CA GLU A 94 -0.13 -5.75 -13.07
C GLU A 94 -0.05 -5.32 -14.54
N LEU A 95 -0.59 -4.14 -14.86
CA LEU A 95 -0.49 -3.57 -16.21
C LEU A 95 0.96 -3.40 -16.66
N LYS A 96 1.82 -2.91 -15.76
CA LYS A 96 3.24 -2.72 -16.07
C LYS A 96 4.00 -4.05 -16.19
N ALA A 97 3.62 -5.06 -15.42
CA ALA A 97 4.23 -6.40 -15.48
C ALA A 97 4.00 -7.08 -16.84
N GLN A 98 2.85 -6.86 -17.47
CA GLN A 98 2.52 -7.38 -18.79
C GLN A 98 3.53 -6.92 -19.86
N GLU A 99 4.01 -5.66 -19.78
CA GLU A 99 5.02 -5.13 -20.71
C GLU A 99 6.35 -5.90 -20.65
N TYR A 100 6.67 -6.51 -19.51
CA TYR A 100 7.89 -7.29 -19.28
C TYR A 100 7.68 -8.80 -19.33
N GLY A 101 6.46 -9.26 -19.62
CA GLY A 101 6.13 -10.69 -19.60
C GLY A 101 6.18 -11.31 -18.20
N ILE A 102 6.08 -10.51 -17.13
CA ILE A 102 6.09 -10.95 -15.74
C ILE A 102 4.66 -11.28 -15.31
N ARG A 103 4.44 -12.47 -14.77
CA ARG A 103 3.15 -12.89 -14.23
C ARG A 103 2.96 -12.34 -12.82
N VAL A 104 1.75 -11.87 -12.51
CA VAL A 104 1.37 -11.35 -11.20
C VAL A 104 0.25 -12.19 -10.62
N PHE A 105 0.39 -12.61 -9.35
CA PHE A 105 -0.63 -13.35 -8.62
C PHE A 105 -0.95 -12.62 -7.31
N GLU A 106 -2.23 -12.43 -7.03
CA GLU A 106 -2.70 -11.91 -5.74
C GLU A 106 -2.78 -13.03 -4.70
N VAL A 107 -2.28 -12.77 -3.50
CA VAL A 107 -2.30 -13.69 -2.36
C VAL A 107 -2.97 -13.02 -1.18
N ILE A 108 -3.96 -13.65 -0.58
CA ILE A 108 -4.64 -13.09 0.61
C ILE A 108 -3.68 -13.06 1.80
N GLU A 109 -3.47 -11.87 2.35
CA GLU A 109 -2.63 -11.62 3.53
C GLU A 109 -3.38 -11.94 4.84
N TYR A 110 -3.55 -13.21 5.15
CA TYR A 110 -4.06 -13.59 6.45
C TYR A 110 -2.93 -14.11 7.33
N ASN A 111 -2.71 -13.49 8.49
CA ASN A 111 -1.67 -13.83 9.49
C ASN A 111 -0.20 -13.81 9.02
N THR A 112 0.10 -13.28 7.83
CA THR A 112 1.46 -13.29 7.26
C THR A 112 2.46 -12.48 8.08
N SER A 113 2.02 -11.47 8.83
CA SER A 113 2.87 -10.63 9.68
C SER A 113 3.03 -11.15 11.12
N ARG A 114 2.25 -12.17 11.52
CA ARG A 114 2.23 -12.68 12.90
C ARG A 114 3.06 -13.95 13.09
N ILE A 115 3.39 -14.63 12.01
CA ILE A 115 4.07 -15.93 12.04
C ILE A 115 5.46 -15.77 11.44
N CYS A 116 6.46 -16.39 12.08
CA CYS A 116 7.83 -16.44 11.55
C CYS A 116 7.86 -17.24 10.24
N ALA A 117 8.35 -16.62 9.17
CA ALA A 117 8.40 -17.25 7.85
C ALA A 117 9.24 -18.53 7.82
N TYR A 118 10.27 -18.61 8.67
CA TYR A 118 11.16 -19.78 8.77
C TYR A 118 10.60 -20.88 9.66
N HIS A 119 10.07 -20.53 10.83
CA HIS A 119 9.73 -21.52 11.87
C HIS A 119 8.23 -21.79 11.99
N GLY A 120 7.37 -20.97 11.39
CA GLY A 120 5.92 -21.15 11.51
C GLY A 120 5.33 -20.86 12.90
N VAL A 121 6.13 -20.28 13.82
CA VAL A 121 5.70 -19.92 15.18
C VAL A 121 5.34 -18.43 15.25
N GLU A 122 4.50 -18.06 16.21
CA GLU A 122 4.11 -16.68 16.42
C GLU A 122 5.33 -15.82 16.79
N VAL A 123 5.39 -14.59 16.23
CA VAL A 123 6.48 -13.65 16.48
C VAL A 123 6.04 -12.54 17.43
N VAL A 124 6.98 -12.05 18.24
CA VAL A 124 6.77 -10.88 19.09
C VAL A 124 7.21 -9.63 18.32
N ARG A 125 6.33 -8.64 18.24
CA ARG A 125 6.62 -7.35 17.60
C ARG A 125 7.51 -6.51 18.51
N GLY A 126 8.64 -6.08 17.98
CA GLY A 126 9.53 -5.11 18.60
C GLY A 126 9.35 -3.70 18.02
N PRO A 127 10.12 -2.73 18.53
CA PRO A 127 10.11 -1.37 18.02
C PRO A 127 10.62 -1.30 16.57
N ARG A 128 10.25 -0.24 15.86
CA ARG A 128 10.72 0.08 14.50
C ARG A 128 10.45 -1.01 13.45
N GLY A 129 9.35 -1.75 13.59
CA GLY A 129 8.96 -2.78 12.62
C GLY A 129 9.79 -4.08 12.69
N VAL A 130 10.53 -4.29 13.75
CA VAL A 130 11.26 -5.56 13.98
C VAL A 130 10.31 -6.62 14.52
N VAL A 131 10.42 -7.84 14.03
CA VAL A 131 9.76 -9.03 14.58
C VAL A 131 10.83 -9.98 15.15
N ASN A 132 10.57 -10.45 16.36
CA ASN A 132 11.44 -11.38 17.07
C ASN A 132 10.77 -12.75 17.12
N CYS A 133 11.43 -13.74 16.56
CA CYS A 133 11.00 -15.12 16.63
C CYS A 133 11.54 -15.77 17.92
N PRO A 134 10.73 -16.51 18.70
CA PRO A 134 11.21 -17.24 19.89
C PRO A 134 12.35 -18.24 19.59
N LYS A 135 12.47 -18.67 18.34
CA LYS A 135 13.57 -19.55 17.88
C LYS A 135 14.81 -18.80 17.36
N GLY A 136 14.97 -17.50 17.68
CA GLY A 136 16.18 -16.73 17.46
C GLY A 136 16.24 -15.84 16.21
N HIS A 137 15.29 -15.91 15.27
CA HIS A 137 15.29 -15.02 14.12
C HIS A 137 14.81 -13.60 14.47
N LYS A 138 15.51 -12.60 13.94
CA LYS A 138 15.09 -11.19 13.94
C LYS A 138 14.97 -10.72 12.50
N LEU A 139 13.81 -10.22 12.13
CA LEU A 139 13.50 -9.75 10.77
C LEU A 139 12.74 -8.43 10.81
N HIS A 140 12.77 -7.69 9.71
CA HIS A 140 11.80 -6.62 9.51
C HIS A 140 10.41 -7.23 9.25
N SER A 141 9.35 -6.65 9.80
CA SER A 141 7.97 -7.17 9.68
C SER A 141 7.53 -7.32 8.22
N ASP A 142 7.89 -6.36 7.36
CA ASP A 142 7.51 -6.40 5.95
C ASP A 142 8.26 -7.51 5.20
N LEU A 143 9.54 -7.73 5.51
CA LEU A 143 10.29 -8.84 4.96
C LEU A 143 9.71 -10.19 5.41
N ASN A 144 9.37 -10.31 6.69
CA ASN A 144 8.71 -11.52 7.22
C ASN A 144 7.36 -11.75 6.54
N GLY A 145 6.56 -10.68 6.33
CA GLY A 145 5.30 -10.74 5.60
C GLY A 145 5.49 -11.21 4.16
N ALA A 146 6.43 -10.61 3.43
CA ALA A 146 6.73 -10.97 2.04
C ALA A 146 7.17 -12.45 1.90
N LEU A 147 8.03 -12.93 2.80
CA LEU A 147 8.45 -14.34 2.83
C LEU A 147 7.29 -15.29 3.11
N ASN A 148 6.36 -14.91 4.00
CA ASN A 148 5.15 -15.70 4.27
C ASN A 148 4.17 -15.70 3.09
N ILE A 149 4.04 -14.58 2.36
CA ILE A 149 3.25 -14.51 1.12
C ILE A 149 3.84 -15.47 0.08
N LEU A 150 5.14 -15.42 -0.15
CA LEU A 150 5.84 -16.32 -1.07
C LEU A 150 5.65 -17.79 -0.66
N LYS A 151 5.87 -18.12 0.61
CA LYS A 151 5.65 -19.46 1.15
C LYS A 151 4.21 -19.94 0.96
N LYS A 152 3.24 -19.06 1.21
CA LYS A 152 1.81 -19.38 1.05
C LYS A 152 1.45 -19.65 -0.39
N ALA A 153 2.03 -18.90 -1.33
CA ALA A 153 1.78 -19.03 -2.75
C ALA A 153 2.45 -20.25 -3.39
N THR A 154 3.66 -20.61 -2.93
CA THR A 154 4.53 -21.59 -3.63
C THR A 154 4.88 -22.82 -2.79
N GLY A 155 4.64 -22.79 -1.49
CA GLY A 155 5.17 -23.79 -0.56
C GLY A 155 6.67 -23.68 -0.26
N ILE A 156 7.37 -22.76 -0.94
CA ILE A 156 8.83 -22.60 -0.81
C ILE A 156 9.21 -21.81 0.43
N VAL A 157 10.18 -22.30 1.20
CA VAL A 157 10.82 -21.58 2.30
C VAL A 157 12.17 -21.08 1.83
N VAL A 158 12.36 -19.77 1.79
CA VAL A 158 13.64 -19.16 1.39
C VAL A 158 14.62 -19.25 2.55
N SER A 159 15.71 -19.95 2.39
CA SER A 159 16.70 -20.16 3.46
C SER A 159 17.62 -18.97 3.68
N ARG A 160 17.85 -18.15 2.68
CA ARG A 160 18.74 -16.98 2.77
C ARG A 160 18.18 -15.82 1.96
N VAL A 161 18.11 -14.65 2.59
CA VAL A 161 17.70 -13.39 1.94
C VAL A 161 18.93 -12.51 1.74
N ARG A 162 19.11 -11.98 0.55
CA ARG A 162 20.14 -10.97 0.25
C ARG A 162 19.77 -9.64 0.91
N LYS A 163 20.75 -8.74 1.08
CA LYS A 163 20.49 -7.37 1.52
C LYS A 163 19.47 -6.73 0.59
N PRO A 164 18.36 -6.16 1.11
CA PRO A 164 17.35 -5.56 0.28
C PRO A 164 17.89 -4.31 -0.43
N LEU A 165 17.46 -4.12 -1.68
CA LEU A 165 17.68 -2.87 -2.39
C LEU A 165 16.70 -1.82 -1.85
N SER A 166 17.19 -0.60 -1.63
CA SER A 166 16.38 0.49 -1.09
C SER A 166 16.36 1.67 -2.05
N PHE A 167 15.18 2.21 -2.30
CA PHE A 167 14.97 3.33 -3.22
C PHE A 167 14.04 4.37 -2.59
N ILE A 168 14.27 5.64 -2.92
CA ILE A 168 13.32 6.72 -2.72
C ILE A 168 12.53 6.87 -4.02
N VAL A 169 11.21 6.81 -3.90
CA VAL A 169 10.29 7.02 -5.02
C VAL A 169 9.46 8.27 -4.74
N ASP A 170 9.56 9.25 -5.60
CA ASP A 170 8.68 10.41 -5.60
C ASP A 170 7.92 10.55 -6.93
N HIS A 171 7.12 11.60 -7.07
CA HIS A 171 6.32 11.81 -8.28
C HIS A 171 7.16 12.20 -9.51
N ASN A 172 8.44 12.55 -9.35
CA ASN A 172 9.33 12.97 -10.44
C ASN A 172 10.42 11.93 -10.74
N ARG A 173 10.87 11.17 -9.74
CA ARG A 173 12.03 10.29 -9.90
C ARG A 173 12.01 9.08 -8.96
N VAL A 174 12.86 8.11 -9.33
CA VAL A 174 13.27 7.02 -8.46
C VAL A 174 14.79 7.09 -8.31
N ALA A 175 15.28 7.07 -7.07
CA ALA A 175 16.70 7.14 -6.77
C ALA A 175 17.10 6.08 -5.74
N PRO A 176 18.25 5.40 -5.92
CA PRO A 176 18.75 4.48 -4.90
C PRO A 176 19.15 5.23 -3.63
N ILE A 177 18.97 4.60 -2.48
CA ILE A 177 19.50 5.10 -1.22
C ILE A 177 20.92 4.56 -1.08
N ASN A 178 21.92 5.42 -1.28
CA ASN A 178 23.31 5.06 -1.07
C ASN A 178 23.57 4.96 0.44
N GLY A 179 23.95 3.78 0.93
CA GLY A 179 24.44 3.59 2.31
C GLY A 179 23.47 2.92 3.29
N ALA A 180 22.50 2.13 2.82
CA ALA A 180 21.73 1.23 3.70
C ALA A 180 22.36 -0.18 3.76
#